data_53e4b8867e5c6a3a8065c65aa62d4e6e
#
_entry.id   53e4b8867e5c6a3a8065c65aa62d4e6e
#
_cell.length_a   1.000
_cell.length_b   1.000
_cell.length_c   1.000
_cell.angle_alpha   90.00
_cell.angle_beta   90.00
_cell.angle_gamma   90.00
#
_symmetry.space_group_name_H-M   'P 1'
#
loop_
_entity.id
_entity.type
_entity.pdbx_description
1 polymer ?
#
loop_
_entity_poly.entity_id
_entity_poly.type
_entity_poly.pdbx_seq_one_letter_code
_entity_poly.pdbx_strand_id
1 'polypeptide(L)'
;MNYKKRFCIIPLECIIYSHNIKLKGEKIIMLQNQEWDSFTGRLWKEECNVRDFIQNNYTMYDGDESFLAGPTDATNKLWDKLQALQKAERDNGGVLKEDADVVSSITAYGPGYIDPETKDLEQVVGLQTDEPLKRAFMPYGGIKMAEEALEMYGYKPNENFHKIFTEYHKTHNQAVFDAYTPEMKAARHTHIVTGLPDTYGRGRIVGDYRRVALYGIDFLMEEKKKDHANCGCGTMTDDVIRLREEISDQYKALAGMKKMAESYGYDISKPATNAKEAVQWLYFGYLAAIKTQNGAAMSVGRVSTFLDIYIQRDLEAGTLTEKEAQELIDHFVMKCRMVKFARITSYNELFSGDPTWATLEVGGTGIDGRSMVTKNDYRFLHTLEN
;
A
#
# COMPACT_ATOMS: atom_id res chain seq x y z
N MET A 1 -7.83 48.72 0.93
CA MET A 1 -6.46 48.25 1.22
C MET A 1 -6.34 46.88 0.57
N ASN A 2 -5.70 46.83 -0.61
CA ASN A 2 -5.66 45.65 -1.47
C ASN A 2 -4.60 44.67 -0.98
N TYR A 3 -5.00 43.57 -0.39
CA TYR A 3 -4.11 42.40 -0.21
C TYR A 3 -4.09 41.60 -1.50
N LYS A 4 -3.07 41.83 -2.33
CA LYS A 4 -2.67 40.89 -3.38
C LYS A 4 -2.16 39.63 -2.70
N LYS A 5 -2.96 38.56 -2.75
CA LYS A 5 -2.47 37.18 -2.45
C LYS A 5 -1.36 36.88 -3.47
N ARG A 6 -0.12 36.95 -3.05
CA ARG A 6 0.97 36.29 -3.75
C ARG A 6 0.81 34.78 -3.54
N PHE A 7 0.28 34.12 -4.53
CA PHE A 7 0.57 32.70 -4.68
C PHE A 7 2.08 32.58 -4.79
N CYS A 8 2.70 31.97 -3.79
CA CYS A 8 4.06 31.50 -3.91
C CYS A 8 4.01 30.34 -4.89
N ILE A 9 4.25 30.65 -6.16
CA ILE A 9 4.56 29.64 -7.16
C ILE A 9 5.90 29.09 -6.67
N ILE A 10 5.89 27.89 -6.14
CA ILE A 10 7.13 27.10 -5.98
C ILE A 10 7.80 27.18 -7.34
N PRO A 11 9.03 27.68 -7.44
CA PRO A 11 9.69 27.75 -8.73
C PRO A 11 9.62 26.38 -9.37
N LEU A 12 9.10 26.32 -10.58
CA LEU A 12 8.99 25.10 -11.39
C LEU A 12 10.37 24.38 -11.49
N GLU A 13 11.43 25.10 -11.19
CA GLU A 13 12.80 24.61 -11.13
C GLU A 13 13.08 23.57 -10.02
N CYS A 14 12.30 23.55 -8.95
CA CYS A 14 12.39 22.46 -7.95
C CYS A 14 11.62 21.20 -8.35
N ILE A 15 10.75 21.28 -9.37
CA ILE A 15 9.98 20.16 -9.89
C ILE A 15 10.53 19.66 -11.22
N ILE A 16 11.36 20.47 -11.91
CA ILE A 16 11.93 20.15 -13.21
C ILE A 16 13.45 19.91 -13.06
N TYR A 17 13.82 18.97 -12.22
CA TYR A 17 15.05 18.23 -12.43
C TYR A 17 14.66 16.88 -13.04
N SER A 18 14.26 16.93 -14.28
CA SER A 18 14.48 15.86 -15.25
C SER A 18 13.89 16.24 -16.58
N HIS A 19 14.67 15.98 -17.58
CA HIS A 19 14.33 15.94 -18.99
C HIS A 19 14.49 17.26 -19.75
N ASN A 20 15.72 17.60 -20.05
CA ASN A 20 16.05 18.10 -21.38
C ASN A 20 15.60 17.07 -22.42
N ILE A 21 14.29 17.05 -22.72
CA ILE A 21 13.81 16.48 -23.95
C ILE A 21 14.14 17.52 -25.02
N LYS A 22 15.30 17.40 -25.63
CA LYS A 22 15.57 17.98 -26.93
C LYS A 22 14.66 17.24 -27.91
N LEU A 23 13.53 17.89 -28.26
CA LEU A 23 12.77 17.57 -29.45
C LEU A 23 13.65 17.91 -30.66
N LYS A 24 14.56 17.07 -31.01
CA LYS A 24 15.12 16.92 -32.36
C LYS A 24 14.68 15.54 -32.85
N GLY A 25 14.12 15.52 -34.07
CA GLY A 25 13.62 14.34 -34.76
C GLY A 25 14.65 13.24 -34.97
N GLU A 26 15.13 12.67 -33.91
CA GLU A 26 15.93 11.47 -33.85
C GLU A 26 15.02 10.36 -33.33
N LYS A 27 14.99 9.26 -34.07
CA LYS A 27 14.38 8.00 -33.69
C LYS A 27 14.52 7.82 -32.19
N ILE A 28 13.40 7.53 -31.53
CA ILE A 28 13.42 6.93 -30.19
C ILE A 28 14.30 5.68 -30.34
N ILE A 29 15.56 5.81 -29.98
CA ILE A 29 16.43 4.65 -29.80
C ILE A 29 15.81 3.97 -28.59
N MET A 30 15.04 2.92 -28.82
CA MET A 30 14.71 1.99 -27.77
C MET A 30 16.04 1.64 -27.12
N LEU A 31 16.17 2.00 -25.85
CA LEU A 31 17.28 1.52 -25.04
C LEU A 31 17.19 -0.01 -25.12
N GLN A 32 18.04 -0.59 -25.98
CA GLN A 32 18.16 -2.03 -26.06
C GLN A 32 18.36 -2.55 -24.66
N ASN A 33 17.71 -3.65 -24.34
CA ASN A 33 17.87 -4.40 -23.11
C ASN A 33 19.32 -4.29 -22.62
N GLN A 34 19.56 -3.39 -21.68
CA GLN A 34 20.82 -3.46 -20.96
C GLN A 34 20.77 -4.78 -20.20
N GLU A 35 21.80 -5.57 -20.38
CA GLU A 35 21.92 -6.84 -19.68
C GLU A 35 21.56 -6.65 -18.24
N TRP A 36 20.68 -7.52 -17.78
CA TRP A 36 20.18 -7.56 -16.44
C TRP A 36 21.30 -7.97 -15.48
N ASP A 37 21.98 -7.00 -14.95
CA ASP A 37 23.02 -7.24 -13.94
C ASP A 37 22.49 -6.87 -12.56
N SER A 38 21.88 -7.84 -11.90
CA SER A 38 21.49 -7.78 -10.49
C SER A 38 20.71 -6.51 -10.10
N PHE A 39 19.71 -6.11 -10.87
CA PHE A 39 18.96 -4.88 -10.63
C PHE A 39 19.83 -3.59 -10.70
N THR A 40 20.81 -3.56 -11.57
CA THR A 40 21.78 -2.48 -11.67
C THR A 40 21.48 -1.43 -12.74
N GLY A 41 20.26 -1.37 -13.26
CA GLY A 41 19.82 -0.34 -14.20
C GLY A 41 20.23 1.07 -13.73
N ARG A 42 20.69 1.90 -14.64
CA ARG A 42 21.47 3.11 -14.34
C ARG A 42 20.72 4.16 -13.54
N LEU A 43 19.54 4.57 -14.00
CA LEU A 43 18.84 5.74 -13.45
C LEU A 43 18.01 5.39 -12.22
N TRP A 44 17.39 4.22 -12.17
CA TRP A 44 16.53 3.83 -11.07
C TRP A 44 17.27 3.52 -9.77
N LYS A 45 18.59 3.32 -9.79
CA LYS A 45 19.42 3.19 -8.59
C LYS A 45 19.80 4.53 -7.98
N GLU A 46 19.95 5.53 -8.80
CA GLU A 46 20.39 6.87 -8.39
C GLU A 46 19.20 7.73 -8.01
N GLU A 47 18.06 7.49 -8.66
CA GLU A 47 16.81 8.19 -8.46
C GLU A 47 15.68 7.18 -8.22
N CYS A 48 14.78 7.42 -7.28
CA CYS A 48 13.61 6.57 -7.06
C CYS A 48 12.69 6.53 -8.30
N ASN A 49 13.00 5.67 -9.26
CA ASN A 49 12.36 5.59 -10.56
C ASN A 49 11.87 4.17 -10.89
N VAL A 50 10.78 3.77 -10.25
CA VAL A 50 10.14 2.46 -10.47
C VAL A 50 9.64 2.31 -11.90
N ARG A 51 9.19 3.40 -12.52
CA ARG A 51 8.66 3.37 -13.89
C ARG A 51 9.72 2.95 -14.89
N ASP A 52 10.90 3.54 -14.83
CA ASP A 52 11.98 3.20 -15.75
C ASP A 52 12.50 1.78 -15.50
N PHE A 53 12.55 1.37 -14.22
CA PHE A 53 12.85 -0.02 -13.90
C PHE A 53 11.90 -1.00 -14.60
N ILE A 54 10.58 -0.79 -14.45
CA ILE A 54 9.58 -1.66 -15.08
C ILE A 54 9.71 -1.59 -16.60
N GLN A 55 9.73 -0.38 -17.16
CA GLN A 55 9.74 -0.17 -18.61
C GLN A 55 10.91 -0.85 -19.31
N ASN A 56 12.06 -0.95 -18.65
CA ASN A 56 13.27 -1.52 -19.19
C ASN A 56 13.43 -3.03 -18.93
N ASN A 57 12.66 -3.60 -18.02
CA ASN A 57 12.91 -4.96 -17.54
C ASN A 57 11.72 -5.93 -17.68
N TYR A 58 10.49 -5.45 -17.94
CA TYR A 58 9.36 -6.38 -18.10
C TYR A 58 9.39 -7.07 -19.45
N THR A 59 8.87 -8.29 -19.47
CA THR A 59 8.68 -9.09 -20.69
C THR A 59 7.21 -9.15 -21.03
N MET A 60 6.84 -8.58 -22.18
CA MET A 60 5.49 -8.68 -22.70
C MET A 60 5.16 -10.15 -23.00
N TYR A 61 3.96 -10.57 -22.66
CA TYR A 61 3.45 -11.90 -22.93
C TYR A 61 2.21 -11.84 -23.84
N ASP A 62 2.25 -12.57 -24.93
CA ASP A 62 1.18 -12.70 -25.93
C ASP A 62 0.77 -14.16 -26.17
N GLY A 63 1.21 -15.07 -25.31
CA GLY A 63 0.87 -16.48 -25.33
C GLY A 63 -0.47 -16.79 -24.64
N ASP A 64 -0.72 -18.06 -24.46
CA ASP A 64 -1.92 -18.60 -23.83
C ASP A 64 -1.71 -18.96 -22.34
N GLU A 65 -2.73 -19.54 -21.72
CA GLU A 65 -2.76 -19.88 -20.30
C GLU A 65 -2.11 -21.24 -19.97
N SER A 66 -1.49 -21.92 -20.93
CA SER A 66 -0.99 -23.30 -20.78
C SER A 66 0.14 -23.46 -19.75
N PHE A 67 0.79 -22.36 -19.34
CA PHE A 67 1.83 -22.35 -18.32
C PHE A 67 1.27 -22.32 -16.88
N LEU A 68 -0.01 -21.95 -16.70
CA LEU A 68 -0.61 -21.78 -15.37
C LEU A 68 -0.62 -23.11 -14.60
N ALA A 69 -0.30 -23.01 -13.33
CA ALA A 69 -0.33 -24.14 -12.41
C ALA A 69 -1.55 -24.02 -11.47
N GLY A 70 -2.16 -25.16 -11.16
CA GLY A 70 -3.23 -25.20 -10.16
C GLY A 70 -2.68 -24.97 -8.74
N PRO A 71 -3.60 -24.82 -7.76
CA PRO A 71 -3.23 -24.51 -6.38
C PRO A 71 -2.35 -25.59 -5.77
N THR A 72 -1.46 -25.20 -4.85
CA THR A 72 -0.69 -26.13 -4.05
C THR A 72 -1.56 -26.71 -2.91
N ASP A 73 -1.08 -27.78 -2.28
CA ASP A 73 -1.71 -28.29 -1.07
C ASP A 73 -1.68 -27.25 0.07
N ALA A 74 -0.65 -26.39 0.11
CA ALA A 74 -0.56 -25.29 1.07
C ALA A 74 -1.62 -24.24 0.79
N THR A 75 -1.76 -23.81 -0.49
CA THR A 75 -2.82 -22.89 -0.92
C THR A 75 -4.20 -23.41 -0.51
N ASN A 76 -4.51 -24.68 -0.85
CA ASN A 76 -5.82 -25.27 -0.51
C ASN A 76 -6.07 -25.29 1.00
N LYS A 77 -5.10 -25.73 1.81
CA LYS A 77 -5.25 -25.78 3.29
C LYS A 77 -5.48 -24.40 3.90
N LEU A 78 -4.74 -23.39 3.45
CA LEU A 78 -4.87 -22.02 3.95
C LEU A 78 -6.20 -21.41 3.49
N TRP A 79 -6.62 -21.69 2.25
CA TRP A 79 -7.90 -21.22 1.72
C TRP A 79 -9.09 -21.83 2.47
N ASP A 80 -9.08 -23.12 2.75
CA ASP A 80 -10.12 -23.78 3.54
C ASP A 80 -10.27 -23.15 4.94
N LYS A 81 -9.13 -22.88 5.60
CA LYS A 81 -9.12 -22.17 6.90
C LYS A 81 -9.69 -20.78 6.79
N LEU A 82 -9.28 -20.02 5.77
CA LEU A 82 -9.77 -18.65 5.56
C LEU A 82 -11.27 -18.64 5.25
N GLN A 83 -11.77 -19.54 4.43
CA GLN A 83 -13.21 -19.67 4.15
C GLN A 83 -13.99 -19.99 5.42
N ALA A 84 -13.50 -20.88 6.26
CA ALA A 84 -14.15 -21.22 7.54
C ALA A 84 -14.21 -19.99 8.46
N LEU A 85 -13.12 -19.22 8.55
CA LEU A 85 -13.09 -17.98 9.33
C LEU A 85 -14.06 -16.92 8.78
N GLN A 86 -14.12 -16.74 7.47
CA GLN A 86 -15.05 -15.80 6.83
C GLN A 86 -16.50 -16.23 7.00
N LYS A 87 -16.76 -17.54 6.99
CA LYS A 87 -18.10 -18.05 7.29
C LYS A 87 -18.47 -17.75 8.74
N ALA A 88 -17.59 -18.05 9.69
CA ALA A 88 -17.83 -17.77 11.10
C ALA A 88 -18.04 -16.27 11.35
N GLU A 89 -17.29 -15.40 10.66
CA GLU A 89 -17.46 -13.94 10.72
C GLU A 89 -18.89 -13.53 10.28
N ARG A 90 -19.37 -14.05 9.15
CA ARG A 90 -20.72 -13.77 8.67
C ARG A 90 -21.79 -14.28 9.64
N ASP A 91 -21.62 -15.50 10.15
CA ASP A 91 -22.54 -16.11 11.09
C ASP A 91 -22.60 -15.32 12.42
N ASN A 92 -21.53 -14.58 12.75
CA ASN A 92 -21.43 -13.72 13.95
C ASN A 92 -21.78 -12.23 13.69
N GLY A 93 -22.53 -11.94 12.64
CA GLY A 93 -22.97 -10.55 12.35
C GLY A 93 -21.91 -9.67 11.69
N GLY A 94 -20.90 -10.28 11.05
CA GLY A 94 -19.90 -9.57 10.24
C GLY A 94 -18.61 -9.19 10.97
N VAL A 95 -18.47 -9.53 12.25
CA VAL A 95 -17.23 -9.30 13.03
C VAL A 95 -16.99 -10.49 13.96
N LEU A 96 -15.81 -11.11 13.89
CA LEU A 96 -15.43 -12.19 14.80
C LEU A 96 -14.91 -11.65 16.14
N LYS A 97 -14.01 -10.68 16.07
CA LYS A 97 -13.31 -10.11 17.21
C LYS A 97 -12.90 -8.68 16.92
N GLU A 98 -12.99 -7.82 17.87
CA GLU A 98 -12.50 -6.45 17.85
C GLU A 98 -11.48 -6.20 18.96
N ASP A 99 -10.62 -5.22 18.77
CA ASP A 99 -9.67 -4.74 19.76
C ASP A 99 -9.85 -3.23 19.95
N ALA A 100 -10.29 -2.87 21.13
CA ALA A 100 -10.55 -1.48 21.52
C ALA A 100 -9.39 -0.86 22.33
N ASP A 101 -8.43 -1.65 22.77
CA ASP A 101 -7.38 -1.21 23.71
C ASP A 101 -6.11 -0.77 22.99
N VAL A 102 -5.84 -1.30 21.81
CA VAL A 102 -4.62 -1.04 21.06
C VAL A 102 -4.87 -0.04 19.94
N VAL A 103 -4.21 1.11 20.01
CA VAL A 103 -4.17 2.05 18.88
C VAL A 103 -3.40 1.41 17.77
N SER A 104 -4.05 1.25 16.62
CA SER A 104 -3.39 0.71 15.46
C SER A 104 -2.27 1.63 14.97
N SER A 105 -1.10 1.08 14.85
CA SER A 105 0.09 1.73 14.28
C SER A 105 0.87 0.68 13.49
N ILE A 106 1.89 1.09 12.75
CA ILE A 106 2.72 0.15 11.97
C ILE A 106 3.27 -0.98 12.84
N THR A 107 3.65 -0.67 14.07
CA THR A 107 4.23 -1.63 15.04
C THR A 107 3.23 -2.18 16.06
N ALA A 108 1.95 -1.82 15.96
CA ALA A 108 0.92 -2.39 16.80
C ALA A 108 0.74 -3.87 16.44
N TYR A 109 0.46 -4.67 17.44
CA TYR A 109 0.27 -6.11 17.34
C TYR A 109 1.55 -6.91 17.00
N GLY A 110 1.66 -8.03 17.62
CA GLY A 110 2.68 -9.02 17.29
C GLY A 110 2.38 -9.76 15.99
N PRO A 111 3.26 -10.69 15.58
CA PRO A 111 3.05 -11.52 14.40
C PRO A 111 1.75 -12.31 14.49
N GLY A 112 0.90 -12.20 13.46
CA GLY A 112 -0.32 -12.97 13.29
C GLY A 112 -0.27 -13.86 12.06
N TYR A 113 -0.99 -14.98 12.11
CA TYR A 113 -1.06 -16.00 11.08
C TYR A 113 -2.52 -16.32 10.76
N ILE A 114 -2.78 -16.84 9.54
CA ILE A 114 -4.11 -17.33 9.17
C ILE A 114 -4.52 -18.45 10.14
N ASP A 115 -3.61 -19.36 10.41
CA ASP A 115 -3.77 -20.39 11.41
C ASP A 115 -2.40 -20.71 12.04
N PRO A 116 -2.24 -20.60 13.36
CA PRO A 116 -0.98 -20.92 14.05
C PRO A 116 -0.45 -22.33 13.79
N GLU A 117 -1.34 -23.30 13.54
CA GLU A 117 -0.95 -24.69 13.24
C GLU A 117 -0.37 -24.85 11.83
N THR A 118 -0.76 -23.97 10.90
CA THR A 118 -0.33 -24.04 9.50
C THR A 118 0.51 -22.82 9.07
N LYS A 119 1.01 -22.05 10.03
CA LYS A 119 1.80 -20.84 9.77
C LYS A 119 3.01 -21.06 8.84
N ASP A 120 3.64 -22.24 8.93
CA ASP A 120 4.82 -22.57 8.14
C ASP A 120 4.48 -22.83 6.65
N LEU A 121 3.20 -22.94 6.31
CA LEU A 121 2.71 -23.01 4.92
C LEU A 121 2.58 -21.64 4.27
N GLU A 122 2.50 -20.57 5.07
CA GLU A 122 2.30 -19.21 4.54
C GLU A 122 3.54 -18.71 3.81
N GLN A 123 3.46 -18.54 2.48
CA GLN A 123 4.55 -17.96 1.69
C GLN A 123 4.62 -16.44 1.83
N VAL A 124 3.48 -15.80 2.08
CA VAL A 124 3.38 -14.37 2.40
C VAL A 124 2.85 -14.23 3.82
N VAL A 125 3.61 -13.56 4.68
CA VAL A 125 3.27 -13.42 6.11
C VAL A 125 2.87 -12.00 6.45
N GLY A 126 2.10 -11.85 7.52
CA GLY A 126 1.67 -10.58 8.06
C GLY A 126 0.16 -10.41 8.03
N LEU A 127 -0.38 -9.91 9.13
CA LEU A 127 -1.78 -9.54 9.29
C LEU A 127 -1.89 -8.10 9.77
N GLN A 128 -3.03 -7.50 9.58
CA GLN A 128 -3.33 -6.16 10.10
C GLN A 128 -3.29 -6.12 11.63
N THR A 129 -3.68 -7.23 12.27
CA THR A 129 -3.65 -7.47 13.71
C THR A 129 -2.87 -8.76 14.00
N ASP A 130 -2.86 -9.21 15.23
CA ASP A 130 -2.22 -10.46 15.67
C ASP A 130 -3.05 -11.73 15.41
N GLU A 131 -4.34 -11.55 15.04
CA GLU A 131 -5.24 -12.65 14.73
C GLU A 131 -5.95 -12.42 13.40
N PRO A 132 -6.29 -13.50 12.64
CA PRO A 132 -7.01 -13.35 11.39
C PRO A 132 -8.42 -12.79 11.62
N LEU A 133 -8.81 -11.87 10.75
CA LEU A 133 -10.10 -11.16 10.77
C LEU A 133 -10.42 -10.40 12.08
N LYS A 134 -9.51 -10.30 13.02
CA LYS A 134 -9.65 -9.41 14.17
C LYS A 134 -9.64 -7.96 13.71
N ARG A 135 -10.60 -7.18 14.18
CA ARG A 135 -10.80 -5.78 13.80
C ARG A 135 -10.11 -4.86 14.77
N ALA A 136 -9.41 -3.85 14.24
CA ALA A 136 -8.86 -2.78 15.04
C ALA A 136 -9.56 -1.46 14.72
N PHE A 137 -9.68 -0.61 15.71
CA PHE A 137 -10.16 0.76 15.55
C PHE A 137 -8.99 1.66 15.13
N MET A 138 -9.20 2.44 14.08
CA MET A 138 -8.16 3.22 13.39
C MET A 138 -8.42 4.71 13.53
N PRO A 139 -7.89 5.40 14.56
CA PRO A 139 -8.14 6.83 14.75
C PRO A 139 -7.44 7.72 13.73
N TYR A 140 -6.36 7.27 13.08
CA TYR A 140 -5.60 8.07 12.13
C TYR A 140 -6.42 8.56 10.93
N GLY A 141 -7.38 7.76 10.45
CA GLY A 141 -8.30 8.16 9.38
C GLY A 141 -9.32 9.19 9.83
N GLY A 142 -9.81 9.08 11.07
CA GLY A 142 -10.80 9.98 11.65
C GLY A 142 -11.19 9.54 13.06
N ILE A 143 -10.77 10.31 14.07
CA ILE A 143 -11.03 9.98 15.48
C ILE A 143 -12.51 9.88 15.80
N LYS A 144 -13.33 10.80 15.28
CA LYS A 144 -14.77 10.80 15.51
C LYS A 144 -15.45 9.51 15.06
N MET A 145 -15.06 8.99 13.91
CA MET A 145 -15.62 7.70 13.43
C MET A 145 -15.17 6.51 14.25
N ALA A 146 -13.92 6.53 14.72
CA ALA A 146 -13.41 5.49 15.61
C ALA A 146 -14.15 5.51 16.95
N GLU A 147 -14.42 6.70 17.50
CA GLU A 147 -15.18 6.87 18.75
C GLU A 147 -16.64 6.42 18.59
N GLU A 148 -17.33 6.82 17.51
CA GLU A 148 -18.68 6.35 17.21
C GLU A 148 -18.74 4.82 17.10
N ALA A 149 -17.75 4.21 16.45
CA ALA A 149 -17.69 2.75 16.35
C ALA A 149 -17.43 2.10 17.72
N LEU A 150 -16.50 2.62 18.52
CA LEU A 150 -16.26 2.13 19.89
C LEU A 150 -17.53 2.16 20.73
N GLU A 151 -18.25 3.29 20.76
CA GLU A 151 -19.50 3.43 21.51
C GLU A 151 -20.56 2.44 21.05
N MET A 152 -20.70 2.19 19.75
CA MET A 152 -21.66 1.23 19.19
C MET A 152 -21.33 -0.22 19.58
N TYR A 153 -20.05 -0.55 19.79
CA TYR A 153 -19.62 -1.85 20.32
C TYR A 153 -19.65 -1.93 21.85
N GLY A 154 -20.07 -0.84 22.54
CA GLY A 154 -20.18 -0.79 24.00
C GLY A 154 -18.88 -0.45 24.71
N TYR A 155 -17.87 0.03 24.03
CA TYR A 155 -16.61 0.51 24.58
C TYR A 155 -16.66 2.01 24.89
N LYS A 156 -15.85 2.46 25.80
CA LYS A 156 -15.65 3.88 26.04
C LYS A 156 -14.45 4.36 25.23
N PRO A 157 -14.58 5.47 24.46
CA PRO A 157 -13.44 6.11 23.82
C PRO A 157 -12.36 6.46 24.85
N ASN A 158 -11.09 6.28 24.46
CA ASN A 158 -9.96 6.60 25.32
C ASN A 158 -9.69 8.11 25.26
N GLU A 159 -9.78 8.79 26.40
CA GLU A 159 -9.60 10.25 26.50
C GLU A 159 -8.21 10.71 26.03
N ASN A 160 -7.17 9.91 26.24
CA ASN A 160 -5.84 10.25 25.75
C ASN A 160 -5.76 10.19 24.21
N PHE A 161 -6.44 9.21 23.59
CA PHE A 161 -6.51 9.15 22.13
C PHE A 161 -7.31 10.31 21.58
N HIS A 162 -8.45 10.63 22.17
CA HIS A 162 -9.22 11.81 21.82
C HIS A 162 -8.33 13.05 21.80
N LYS A 163 -7.62 13.30 22.91
CA LYS A 163 -6.71 14.43 23.04
C LYS A 163 -5.59 14.43 22.00
N ILE A 164 -4.94 13.29 21.76
CA ILE A 164 -3.86 13.17 20.79
C ILE A 164 -4.37 13.53 19.38
N PHE A 165 -5.52 13.00 18.99
CA PHE A 165 -6.03 13.16 17.62
C PHE A 165 -6.92 14.40 17.41
N THR A 166 -7.17 15.20 18.43
CA THR A 166 -7.91 16.46 18.34
C THR A 166 -7.04 17.68 18.64
N GLU A 167 -6.07 17.56 19.53
CA GLU A 167 -5.22 18.68 19.93
C GLU A 167 -3.82 18.66 19.29
N TYR A 168 -3.17 17.50 19.26
CA TYR A 168 -1.76 17.40 18.87
C TYR A 168 -1.56 16.83 17.47
N HIS A 169 -2.51 16.09 16.96
CA HIS A 169 -2.41 15.41 15.67
C HIS A 169 -3.65 15.66 14.85
N LYS A 170 -3.47 16.01 13.59
CA LYS A 170 -4.60 16.18 12.66
C LYS A 170 -4.83 14.87 11.94
N THR A 171 -6.01 14.29 12.09
CA THR A 171 -6.40 13.12 11.30
C THR A 171 -6.54 13.48 9.83
N HIS A 172 -6.41 12.49 8.94
CA HIS A 172 -6.59 12.70 7.51
C HIS A 172 -7.96 13.33 7.19
N ASN A 173 -9.01 12.83 7.83
CA ASN A 173 -10.37 13.35 7.64
C ASN A 173 -10.49 14.83 8.04
N GLN A 174 -9.91 15.21 9.18
CA GLN A 174 -9.91 16.59 9.63
C GLN A 174 -9.12 17.50 8.66
N ALA A 175 -8.00 17.03 8.16
CA ALA A 175 -7.21 17.78 7.18
C ALA A 175 -8.00 18.08 5.90
N VAL A 176 -8.79 17.12 5.41
CA VAL A 176 -9.67 17.30 4.25
C VAL A 176 -10.76 18.34 4.54
N PHE A 177 -11.42 18.25 5.70
CA PHE A 177 -12.46 19.23 6.07
C PHE A 177 -11.92 20.64 6.29
N ASP A 178 -10.72 20.76 6.81
CA ASP A 178 -10.08 22.07 7.01
C ASP A 178 -9.67 22.73 5.70
N ALA A 179 -9.41 21.95 4.66
CA ALA A 179 -9.10 22.44 3.34
C ALA A 179 -10.34 23.02 2.60
N TYR A 180 -11.55 22.69 3.03
CA TYR A 180 -12.76 23.18 2.41
C TYR A 180 -13.02 24.66 2.76
N THR A 181 -13.32 25.45 1.74
CA THR A 181 -13.80 26.82 1.96
C THR A 181 -15.23 26.83 2.53
N PRO A 182 -15.67 27.93 3.14
CA PRO A 182 -17.07 28.07 3.57
C PRO A 182 -18.08 27.80 2.45
N GLU A 183 -17.78 28.27 1.22
CA GLU A 183 -18.64 28.07 0.05
C GLU A 183 -18.70 26.59 -0.36
N MET A 184 -17.58 25.87 -0.32
CA MET A 184 -17.54 24.42 -0.58
C MET A 184 -18.35 23.66 0.46
N LYS A 185 -18.24 24.03 1.74
CA LYS A 185 -19.03 23.42 2.83
C LYS A 185 -20.53 23.69 2.64
N ALA A 186 -20.91 24.92 2.27
CA ALA A 186 -22.28 25.31 2.00
C ALA A 186 -22.85 24.54 0.79
N ALA A 187 -22.14 24.49 -0.32
CA ALA A 187 -22.56 23.75 -1.52
C ALA A 187 -22.74 22.25 -1.23
N ARG A 188 -21.86 21.66 -0.42
CA ARG A 188 -21.96 20.27 0.01
C ARG A 188 -23.19 20.05 0.90
N HIS A 189 -23.46 20.97 1.82
CA HIS A 189 -24.61 20.88 2.73
C HIS A 189 -25.94 20.96 1.98
N THR A 190 -26.01 21.71 0.88
CA THR A 190 -27.20 21.78 0.03
C THR A 190 -27.36 20.61 -0.94
N HIS A 191 -26.43 19.67 -0.94
CA HIS A 191 -26.38 18.51 -1.86
C HIS A 191 -26.27 18.87 -3.34
N ILE A 192 -25.93 20.12 -3.69
CA ILE A 192 -25.61 20.53 -5.06
C ILE A 192 -24.33 19.87 -5.54
N VAL A 193 -23.34 19.79 -4.64
CA VAL A 193 -22.11 19.02 -4.85
C VAL A 193 -22.26 17.74 -4.07
N THR A 194 -22.34 16.63 -4.79
CA THR A 194 -22.40 15.29 -4.19
C THR A 194 -21.06 14.59 -4.40
N GLY A 195 -20.82 13.59 -3.58
CA GLY A 195 -19.60 12.83 -3.57
C GLY A 195 -19.05 12.76 -2.16
N LEU A 196 -18.03 11.98 -2.01
CA LEU A 196 -17.39 11.69 -0.71
C LEU A 196 -15.88 11.99 -0.77
N PRO A 197 -15.43 13.16 -1.27
CA PRO A 197 -14.00 13.42 -1.39
C PRO A 197 -13.30 13.40 -0.03
N ASP A 198 -13.97 13.86 1.01
CA ASP A 198 -13.56 13.76 2.41
C ASP A 198 -13.56 12.33 2.93
N THR A 199 -14.55 11.55 2.59
CA THR A 199 -14.68 10.15 2.99
C THR A 199 -13.74 9.26 2.18
N TYR A 200 -13.70 9.44 0.88
CA TYR A 200 -12.87 8.64 -0.01
C TYR A 200 -11.39 9.03 0.05
N GLY A 201 -11.06 10.29 0.29
CA GLY A 201 -9.70 10.76 0.43
C GLY A 201 -8.92 10.03 1.51
N ARG A 202 -9.58 9.61 2.59
CA ARG A 202 -8.93 8.89 3.71
C ARG A 202 -8.52 7.45 3.43
N GLY A 203 -8.94 6.87 2.33
CA GLY A 203 -8.64 5.46 2.06
C GLY A 203 -8.35 5.16 0.59
N ARG A 204 -8.19 6.19 -0.23
CA ARG A 204 -7.92 6.01 -1.67
C ARG A 204 -6.51 6.38 -2.04
N ILE A 205 -5.58 6.12 -1.14
CA ILE A 205 -4.17 6.30 -1.42
C ILE A 205 -3.68 5.04 -2.11
N VAL A 206 -3.15 5.20 -3.31
CA VAL A 206 -2.36 4.17 -3.96
C VAL A 206 -0.91 4.48 -3.63
N GLY A 207 -0.37 3.79 -2.62
CA GLY A 207 1.05 3.87 -2.30
C GLY A 207 1.87 3.16 -3.38
N ASP A 208 3.08 3.64 -3.63
CA ASP A 208 4.00 2.89 -4.47
C ASP A 208 4.78 1.86 -3.62
N TYR A 209 4.11 0.78 -3.29
CA TYR A 209 4.64 -0.31 -2.44
C TYR A 209 5.79 -1.06 -3.11
N ARG A 210 5.92 -0.97 -4.44
CA ARG A 210 7.03 -1.53 -5.24
C ARG A 210 8.38 -0.96 -4.82
N ARG A 211 8.39 0.27 -4.32
CA ARG A 211 9.62 0.95 -3.85
C ARG A 211 10.28 0.20 -2.70
N VAL A 212 9.51 -0.45 -1.83
CA VAL A 212 10.05 -1.25 -0.72
C VAL A 212 10.85 -2.43 -1.27
N ALA A 213 10.30 -3.14 -2.24
CA ALA A 213 10.97 -4.27 -2.87
C ALA A 213 12.20 -3.83 -3.69
N LEU A 214 12.07 -2.74 -4.44
CA LEU A 214 13.12 -2.31 -5.38
C LEU A 214 14.33 -1.67 -4.70
N TYR A 215 14.11 -0.89 -3.62
CA TYR A 215 15.15 -0.09 -2.98
C TYR A 215 15.55 -0.55 -1.58
N GLY A 216 14.65 -1.25 -0.88
CA GLY A 216 14.79 -1.48 0.55
C GLY A 216 14.57 -0.21 1.39
N ILE A 217 14.35 -0.42 2.68
CA ILE A 217 13.96 0.70 3.56
C ILE A 217 15.12 1.64 3.86
N ASP A 218 16.35 1.16 3.95
CA ASP A 218 17.48 2.02 4.29
C ASP A 218 17.74 3.08 3.20
N PHE A 219 17.63 2.69 1.94
CA PHE A 219 17.68 3.64 0.84
C PHE A 219 16.56 4.68 0.92
N LEU A 220 15.32 4.24 1.14
CA LEU A 220 14.16 5.13 1.24
C LEU A 220 14.28 6.10 2.42
N MET A 221 14.83 5.64 3.55
CA MET A 221 15.11 6.49 4.71
C MET A 221 16.18 7.55 4.40
N GLU A 222 17.22 7.18 3.66
CA GLU A 222 18.24 8.12 3.25
C GLU A 222 17.70 9.19 2.29
N GLU A 223 16.85 8.81 1.34
CA GLU A 223 16.13 9.77 0.48
C GLU A 223 15.28 10.75 1.30
N LYS A 224 14.59 10.28 2.34
CA LYS A 224 13.82 11.17 3.24
C LYS A 224 14.71 12.12 4.04
N LYS A 225 15.92 11.72 4.42
CA LYS A 225 16.90 12.65 5.04
C LYS A 225 17.33 13.73 4.06
N LYS A 226 17.58 13.38 2.81
CA LYS A 226 17.89 14.35 1.76
C LYS A 226 16.73 15.31 1.52
N ASP A 227 15.49 14.80 1.40
CA ASP A 227 14.29 15.62 1.29
C ASP A 227 14.16 16.60 2.45
N HIS A 228 14.36 16.14 3.68
CA HIS A 228 14.32 16.99 4.88
C HIS A 228 15.40 18.06 4.89
N ALA A 229 16.63 17.71 4.49
CA ALA A 229 17.75 18.66 4.41
C ALA A 229 17.53 19.73 3.34
N ASN A 230 16.91 19.37 2.23
CA ASN A 230 16.63 20.27 1.11
C ASN A 230 15.31 21.08 1.30
N CYS A 231 14.48 20.68 2.23
CA CYS A 231 13.23 21.38 2.53
C CYS A 231 13.51 22.64 3.36
N GLY A 232 13.06 23.80 2.86
CA GLY A 232 13.11 25.04 3.62
C GLY A 232 14.42 25.83 3.52
N CYS A 233 15.03 25.86 2.34
CA CYS A 233 16.10 26.80 2.03
C CYS A 233 15.53 28.22 2.01
N GLY A 234 15.55 28.91 3.15
CA GLY A 234 15.06 30.29 3.27
C GLY A 234 14.25 30.53 4.54
N THR A 235 13.22 31.37 4.43
CA THR A 235 12.36 31.71 5.57
C THR A 235 11.51 30.53 5.99
N MET A 236 11.52 30.22 7.27
CA MET A 236 10.71 29.17 7.87
C MET A 236 9.26 29.66 7.98
N THR A 237 8.44 29.31 7.03
CA THR A 237 6.99 29.58 7.03
C THR A 237 6.23 28.41 7.65
N ASP A 238 4.94 28.60 7.95
CA ASP A 238 4.05 27.55 8.45
C ASP A 238 4.04 26.33 7.50
N ASP A 239 3.92 26.56 6.21
CA ASP A 239 3.94 25.49 5.19
C ASP A 239 5.26 24.70 5.19
N VAL A 240 6.40 25.39 5.33
CA VAL A 240 7.72 24.74 5.39
C VAL A 240 7.86 23.92 6.67
N ILE A 241 7.38 24.43 7.81
CA ILE A 241 7.41 23.69 9.08
C ILE A 241 6.59 22.41 8.95
N ARG A 242 5.36 22.51 8.44
CA ARG A 242 4.48 21.34 8.24
C ARG A 242 5.06 20.31 7.29
N LEU A 243 5.64 20.75 6.18
CA LEU A 243 6.30 19.85 5.24
C LEU A 243 7.48 19.10 5.88
N ARG A 244 8.27 19.80 6.70
CA ARG A 244 9.38 19.18 7.44
C ARG A 244 8.89 18.16 8.48
N GLU A 245 7.81 18.45 9.17
CA GLU A 245 7.16 17.51 10.10
C GLU A 245 6.68 16.26 9.35
N GLU A 246 6.00 16.44 8.21
CA GLU A 246 5.54 15.34 7.38
C GLU A 246 6.70 14.46 6.89
N ILE A 247 7.78 15.04 6.38
CA ILE A 247 8.97 14.27 5.95
C ILE A 247 9.58 13.51 7.14
N SER A 248 9.64 14.15 8.31
CA SER A 248 10.11 13.50 9.54
C SER A 248 9.22 12.31 9.94
N ASP A 249 7.92 12.45 9.80
CA ASP A 249 6.98 11.36 10.11
C ASP A 249 7.05 10.22 9.08
N GLN A 250 7.27 10.54 7.80
CA GLN A 250 7.57 9.53 6.77
C GLN A 250 8.84 8.73 7.13
N TYR A 251 9.89 9.40 7.59
CA TYR A 251 11.13 8.74 8.03
C TYR A 251 10.89 7.80 9.22
N LYS A 252 10.13 8.25 10.22
CA LYS A 252 9.74 7.43 11.39
C LYS A 252 8.88 6.24 10.98
N ALA A 253 7.96 6.44 10.03
CA ALA A 253 7.12 5.38 9.51
C ALA A 253 7.94 4.29 8.80
N LEU A 254 8.94 4.67 8.00
CA LEU A 254 9.88 3.72 7.38
C LEU A 254 10.65 2.91 8.43
N ALA A 255 11.13 3.58 9.50
CA ALA A 255 11.77 2.88 10.63
C ALA A 255 10.79 1.92 11.35
N GLY A 256 9.52 2.31 11.47
CA GLY A 256 8.45 1.44 11.98
C GLY A 256 8.22 0.21 11.11
N MET A 257 8.28 0.36 9.78
CA MET A 257 8.16 -0.76 8.84
C MET A 257 9.27 -1.79 9.03
N LYS A 258 10.53 -1.35 9.24
CA LYS A 258 11.63 -2.29 9.56
C LYS A 258 11.31 -3.12 10.80
N LYS A 259 10.91 -2.47 11.90
CA LYS A 259 10.54 -3.16 13.14
C LYS A 259 9.38 -4.14 12.95
N MET A 260 8.39 -3.76 12.14
CA MET A 260 7.28 -4.66 11.81
C MET A 260 7.79 -5.89 11.06
N ALA A 261 8.61 -5.72 10.03
CA ALA A 261 9.17 -6.84 9.26
C ALA A 261 10.09 -7.74 10.12
N GLU A 262 10.92 -7.15 10.96
CA GLU A 262 11.76 -7.85 11.94
C GLU A 262 10.95 -8.75 12.86
N SER A 263 9.75 -8.32 13.29
CA SER A 263 8.86 -9.15 14.12
C SER A 263 8.37 -10.42 13.42
N TYR A 264 8.37 -10.43 12.09
CA TYR A 264 8.07 -11.60 11.26
C TYR A 264 9.34 -12.36 10.81
N GLY A 265 10.52 -11.94 11.27
CA GLY A 265 11.80 -12.57 10.93
C GLY A 265 12.41 -12.14 9.59
N TYR A 266 11.98 -10.99 9.03
CA TYR A 266 12.47 -10.46 7.76
C TYR A 266 13.26 -9.17 7.93
N ASP A 267 14.36 -9.04 7.16
CA ASP A 267 15.13 -7.80 7.05
C ASP A 267 14.85 -7.11 5.71
N ILE A 268 13.99 -6.11 5.73
CA ILE A 268 13.64 -5.28 4.57
C ILE A 268 14.54 -4.05 4.39
N SER A 269 15.68 -4.01 5.07
CA SER A 269 16.63 -2.89 4.93
C SER A 269 17.21 -2.78 3.54
N LYS A 270 17.34 -3.91 2.82
CA LYS A 270 17.93 -4.03 1.49
C LYS A 270 16.87 -4.34 0.43
N PRO A 271 17.18 -4.09 -0.86
CA PRO A 271 16.34 -4.53 -1.97
C PRO A 271 16.04 -6.03 -1.92
N ALA A 272 14.88 -6.41 -2.41
CA ALA A 272 14.51 -7.81 -2.62
C ALA A 272 15.45 -8.47 -3.65
N THR A 273 15.88 -9.69 -3.37
CA THR A 273 16.83 -10.44 -4.20
C THR A 273 16.17 -11.54 -5.02
N ASN A 274 14.94 -11.92 -4.71
CA ASN A 274 14.18 -12.98 -5.37
C ASN A 274 12.68 -12.67 -5.38
N ALA A 275 11.90 -13.48 -6.07
CA ALA A 275 10.45 -13.32 -6.23
C ALA A 275 9.72 -13.34 -4.89
N LYS A 276 10.06 -14.27 -3.99
CA LYS A 276 9.44 -14.37 -2.67
C LYS A 276 9.66 -13.10 -1.84
N GLU A 277 10.88 -12.60 -1.81
CA GLU A 277 11.20 -11.34 -1.15
C GLU A 277 10.47 -10.15 -1.80
N ALA A 278 10.42 -10.10 -3.13
CA ALA A 278 9.74 -9.01 -3.84
C ALA A 278 8.26 -8.93 -3.48
N VAL A 279 7.55 -10.06 -3.46
CA VAL A 279 6.14 -10.14 -3.04
C VAL A 279 5.99 -9.75 -1.57
N GLN A 280 6.84 -10.28 -0.69
CA GLN A 280 6.77 -10.04 0.74
C GLN A 280 7.10 -8.58 1.10
N TRP A 281 8.14 -7.96 0.51
CA TRP A 281 8.51 -6.56 0.75
C TRP A 281 7.42 -5.61 0.29
N LEU A 282 6.86 -5.88 -0.89
CA LEU A 282 5.72 -5.14 -1.42
C LEU A 282 4.52 -5.26 -0.48
N TYR A 283 4.21 -6.48 0.00
CA TYR A 283 3.12 -6.70 0.93
C TYR A 283 3.35 -6.00 2.28
N PHE A 284 4.57 -5.97 2.81
CA PHE A 284 4.87 -5.21 4.03
C PHE A 284 4.64 -3.70 3.84
N GLY A 285 4.95 -3.15 2.67
CA GLY A 285 4.61 -1.77 2.34
C GLY A 285 3.10 -1.51 2.37
N TYR A 286 2.34 -2.41 1.76
CA TYR A 286 0.88 -2.37 1.78
C TYR A 286 0.33 -2.55 3.20
N LEU A 287 0.83 -3.54 3.94
CA LEU A 287 0.43 -3.83 5.32
C LEU A 287 0.66 -2.64 6.25
N ALA A 288 1.80 -1.96 6.14
CA ALA A 288 2.08 -0.77 6.94
C ALA A 288 1.05 0.34 6.68
N ALA A 289 0.67 0.56 5.42
CA ALA A 289 -0.35 1.54 5.06
C ALA A 289 -1.72 1.18 5.65
N ILE A 290 -2.16 -0.07 5.54
CA ILE A 290 -3.46 -0.49 6.05
C ILE A 290 -3.52 -0.53 7.59
N LYS A 291 -2.40 -0.73 8.27
CA LYS A 291 -2.35 -0.65 9.73
C LYS A 291 -2.57 0.76 10.28
N THR A 292 -2.34 1.79 9.48
CA THR A 292 -2.41 3.19 9.92
C THR A 292 -3.56 3.97 9.30
N GLN A 293 -4.24 3.43 8.30
CA GLN A 293 -5.32 4.11 7.58
C GLN A 293 -6.68 3.50 7.90
N ASN A 294 -7.67 4.37 8.08
CA ASN A 294 -9.06 3.97 8.24
C ASN A 294 -9.82 4.24 6.93
N GLY A 295 -9.45 3.54 5.87
CA GLY A 295 -10.03 3.73 4.55
C GLY A 295 -10.71 2.49 3.98
N ALA A 296 -11.83 2.68 3.30
CA ALA A 296 -12.55 1.59 2.65
C ALA A 296 -11.82 1.10 1.38
N ALA A 297 -11.02 1.95 0.73
CA ALA A 297 -10.34 1.63 -0.51
C ALA A 297 -8.83 1.90 -0.35
N MET A 298 -8.10 0.82 -0.12
CA MET A 298 -6.63 0.80 -0.04
C MET A 298 -6.12 0.04 -1.26
N SER A 299 -5.99 0.75 -2.39
CA SER A 299 -5.60 0.14 -3.65
C SER A 299 -4.16 -0.33 -3.62
N VAL A 300 -3.91 -1.51 -4.18
CA VAL A 300 -2.57 -2.06 -4.37
C VAL A 300 -1.91 -1.44 -5.61
N GLY A 301 -2.71 -1.10 -6.62
CA GLY A 301 -2.26 -0.53 -7.87
C GLY A 301 -1.71 -1.59 -8.83
N ARG A 302 -0.91 -1.13 -9.79
CA ARG A 302 -0.32 -2.00 -10.81
C ARG A 302 0.99 -2.59 -10.29
N VAL A 303 0.90 -3.79 -9.73
CA VAL A 303 2.05 -4.52 -9.17
C VAL A 303 2.39 -5.78 -9.97
N SER A 304 1.47 -6.26 -10.80
CA SER A 304 1.60 -7.51 -11.54
C SER A 304 2.83 -7.51 -12.43
N THR A 305 2.95 -6.54 -13.34
CA THR A 305 4.09 -6.39 -14.25
C THR A 305 5.43 -6.21 -13.51
N PHE A 306 5.42 -5.51 -12.37
CA PHE A 306 6.62 -5.36 -11.53
C PHE A 306 7.07 -6.69 -10.92
N LEU A 307 6.16 -7.44 -10.34
CA LEU A 307 6.47 -8.74 -9.72
C LEU A 307 6.87 -9.79 -10.76
N ASP A 308 6.30 -9.70 -11.97
CA ASP A 308 6.67 -10.60 -13.08
C ASP A 308 8.17 -10.56 -13.39
N ILE A 309 8.80 -9.38 -13.28
CA ILE A 309 10.23 -9.22 -13.53
C ILE A 309 11.05 -10.13 -12.61
N TYR A 310 10.72 -10.18 -11.32
CA TYR A 310 11.39 -11.06 -10.35
C TYR A 310 11.05 -12.52 -10.58
N ILE A 311 9.79 -12.81 -10.84
CA ILE A 311 9.30 -14.18 -11.04
C ILE A 311 9.93 -14.79 -12.30
N GLN A 312 9.93 -14.08 -13.43
CA GLN A 312 10.52 -14.57 -14.67
C GLN A 312 12.02 -14.83 -14.52
N ARG A 313 12.75 -13.92 -13.89
CA ARG A 313 14.17 -14.12 -13.61
C ARG A 313 14.42 -15.39 -12.81
N ASP A 314 13.64 -15.63 -11.75
CA ASP A 314 13.84 -16.77 -10.87
C ASP A 314 13.41 -18.09 -11.55
N LEU A 315 12.38 -18.04 -12.42
CA LEU A 315 11.99 -19.16 -13.28
C LEU A 315 13.09 -19.51 -14.29
N GLU A 316 13.67 -18.52 -14.96
CA GLU A 316 14.77 -18.70 -15.90
C GLU A 316 16.05 -19.23 -15.23
N ALA A 317 16.30 -18.78 -14.00
CA ALA A 317 17.42 -19.30 -13.18
C ALA A 317 17.16 -20.70 -12.62
N GLY A 318 15.95 -21.24 -12.74
CA GLY A 318 15.55 -22.53 -12.17
C GLY A 318 15.48 -22.54 -10.63
N THR A 319 15.41 -21.37 -10.01
CA THR A 319 15.28 -21.22 -8.54
C THR A 319 13.83 -21.11 -8.09
N LEU A 320 12.90 -21.02 -9.01
CA LEU A 320 11.47 -20.99 -8.81
C LEU A 320 10.79 -21.88 -9.87
N THR A 321 9.69 -22.52 -9.52
CA THR A 321 8.81 -23.25 -10.45
C THR A 321 7.55 -22.46 -10.71
N GLU A 322 6.82 -22.75 -11.82
CA GLU A 322 5.53 -22.11 -12.12
C GLU A 322 4.51 -22.37 -10.99
N LYS A 323 4.55 -23.53 -10.35
CA LYS A 323 3.69 -23.87 -9.22
C LYS A 323 3.98 -23.00 -7.99
N GLU A 324 5.23 -22.76 -7.67
CA GLU A 324 5.65 -21.88 -6.58
C GLU A 324 5.37 -20.41 -6.91
N ALA A 325 5.50 -20.00 -8.18
CA ALA A 325 5.14 -18.67 -8.63
C ALA A 325 3.64 -18.39 -8.44
N GLN A 326 2.80 -19.36 -8.80
CA GLN A 326 1.35 -19.26 -8.58
C GLN A 326 1.03 -19.20 -7.07
N GLU A 327 1.65 -20.06 -6.25
CA GLU A 327 1.48 -20.08 -4.79
C GLU A 327 1.78 -18.71 -4.14
N LEU A 328 2.86 -18.04 -4.57
CA LEU A 328 3.18 -16.70 -4.06
C LEU A 328 2.05 -15.69 -4.34
N ILE A 329 1.47 -15.73 -5.52
CA ILE A 329 0.38 -14.82 -5.92
C ILE A 329 -0.91 -15.18 -5.18
N ASP A 330 -1.24 -16.47 -5.07
CA ASP A 330 -2.42 -16.95 -4.33
C ASP A 330 -2.36 -16.48 -2.86
N HIS A 331 -1.22 -16.66 -2.21
CA HIS A 331 -1.05 -16.25 -0.82
C HIS A 331 -1.07 -14.74 -0.64
N PHE A 332 -0.53 -13.97 -1.59
CA PHE A 332 -0.65 -12.50 -1.59
C PHE A 332 -2.10 -12.05 -1.67
N VAL A 333 -2.89 -12.64 -2.59
CA VAL A 333 -4.29 -12.29 -2.76
C VAL A 333 -5.13 -12.70 -1.53
N MET A 334 -4.86 -13.87 -0.93
CA MET A 334 -5.48 -14.26 0.34
C MET A 334 -5.27 -13.21 1.44
N LYS A 335 -4.04 -12.68 1.57
CA LYS A 335 -3.74 -11.62 2.54
C LYS A 335 -4.53 -10.35 2.27
N CYS A 336 -4.63 -9.93 1.01
CA CYS A 336 -5.48 -8.79 0.62
C CYS A 336 -6.96 -9.02 0.97
N ARG A 337 -7.44 -10.26 0.87
CA ARG A 337 -8.82 -10.62 1.21
C ARG A 337 -9.13 -10.51 2.71
N MET A 338 -8.12 -10.62 3.57
CA MET A 338 -8.27 -10.60 5.02
C MET A 338 -8.29 -9.19 5.62
N VAL A 339 -7.91 -8.19 4.85
CA VAL A 339 -7.81 -6.81 5.37
C VAL A 339 -9.19 -6.20 5.53
N LYS A 340 -9.51 -5.85 6.77
CA LYS A 340 -10.80 -5.26 7.13
C LYS A 340 -10.66 -4.37 8.36
N PHE A 341 -11.60 -3.42 8.57
CA PHE A 341 -11.62 -2.52 9.70
C PHE A 341 -12.86 -2.71 10.57
N ALA A 342 -12.78 -2.33 11.85
CA ALA A 342 -13.97 -2.14 12.66
C ALA A 342 -14.65 -0.83 12.27
N ARG A 343 -15.93 -0.94 11.99
CA ARG A 343 -16.84 0.18 11.67
C ARG A 343 -18.08 0.08 12.52
N ILE A 344 -18.99 1.01 12.32
CA ILE A 344 -20.32 0.93 12.95
C ILE A 344 -21.03 -0.35 12.52
N THR A 345 -21.86 -0.89 13.41
CA THR A 345 -22.50 -2.22 13.25
C THR A 345 -23.25 -2.37 11.94
N SER A 346 -23.99 -1.35 11.50
CA SER A 346 -24.73 -1.39 10.23
C SER A 346 -23.84 -1.58 8.99
N TYR A 347 -22.63 -1.04 9.01
CA TYR A 347 -21.65 -1.31 7.94
C TYR A 347 -21.10 -2.72 8.01
N ASN A 348 -20.85 -3.22 9.22
CA ASN A 348 -20.37 -4.58 9.42
C ASN A 348 -21.38 -5.61 8.94
N GLU A 349 -22.65 -5.40 9.21
CA GLU A 349 -23.74 -6.27 8.72
C GLU A 349 -23.85 -6.24 7.19
N LEU A 350 -23.83 -5.04 6.59
CA LEU A 350 -24.01 -4.88 5.15
C LEU A 350 -22.81 -5.41 4.35
N PHE A 351 -21.58 -5.21 4.82
CA PHE A 351 -20.34 -5.51 4.08
C PHE A 351 -19.48 -6.60 4.72
N SER A 352 -19.99 -7.35 5.68
CA SER A 352 -19.18 -8.30 6.46
C SER A 352 -17.92 -7.63 7.02
N GLY A 353 -18.11 -6.48 7.69
CA GLY A 353 -17.05 -5.75 8.37
C GLY A 353 -16.27 -4.75 7.52
N ASP A 354 -16.92 -4.01 6.66
CA ASP A 354 -16.31 -2.96 5.84
C ASP A 354 -14.98 -3.40 5.19
N PRO A 355 -15.03 -4.21 4.13
CA PRO A 355 -13.85 -4.75 3.49
C PRO A 355 -12.98 -3.61 2.95
N THR A 356 -11.68 -3.74 3.08
CA THR A 356 -10.75 -2.89 2.34
C THR A 356 -10.72 -3.33 0.89
N TRP A 357 -11.15 -2.47 0.00
CA TRP A 357 -11.08 -2.73 -1.44
C TRP A 357 -9.62 -2.60 -1.89
N ALA A 358 -8.95 -3.72 -1.94
CA ALA A 358 -7.57 -3.84 -2.40
C ALA A 358 -7.55 -3.90 -3.94
N THR A 359 -7.91 -2.80 -4.59
CA THR A 359 -7.94 -2.73 -6.06
C THR A 359 -6.56 -2.98 -6.63
N LEU A 360 -6.47 -3.98 -7.49
CA LEU A 360 -5.27 -4.36 -8.21
C LEU A 360 -5.51 -4.18 -9.71
N GLU A 361 -4.55 -3.59 -10.40
CA GLU A 361 -4.59 -3.37 -11.83
C GLU A 361 -3.65 -4.35 -12.54
N VAL A 362 -4.13 -4.94 -13.63
CA VAL A 362 -3.38 -5.85 -14.48
C VAL A 362 -3.22 -5.27 -15.88
N GLY A 363 -2.17 -5.65 -16.60
CA GLY A 363 -1.89 -5.22 -17.96
C GLY A 363 -1.70 -3.70 -18.10
N GLY A 364 -2.17 -3.16 -19.20
CA GLY A 364 -2.08 -1.76 -19.57
C GLY A 364 -1.12 -1.49 -20.70
N THR A 365 -0.69 -0.22 -20.84
CA THR A 365 0.22 0.21 -21.91
C THR A 365 1.42 0.94 -21.32
N GLY A 366 2.61 0.58 -21.75
CA GLY A 366 3.86 1.23 -21.42
C GLY A 366 4.00 2.61 -22.10
N ILE A 367 4.99 3.39 -21.68
CA ILE A 367 5.25 4.73 -22.25
C ILE A 367 5.61 4.65 -23.73
N ASP A 368 6.23 3.57 -24.13
CA ASP A 368 6.66 3.28 -25.51
C ASP A 368 5.53 2.64 -26.35
N GLY A 369 4.34 2.50 -25.80
CA GLY A 369 3.18 1.93 -26.49
C GLY A 369 3.10 0.40 -26.47
N ARG A 370 4.09 -0.30 -25.90
CA ARG A 370 4.02 -1.76 -25.74
C ARG A 370 2.91 -2.15 -24.76
N SER A 371 2.31 -3.31 -24.96
CA SER A 371 1.45 -3.94 -23.97
C SER A 371 2.26 -4.24 -22.70
N MET A 372 1.69 -3.97 -21.53
CA MET A 372 2.26 -4.35 -20.24
C MET A 372 1.67 -5.65 -19.69
N VAL A 373 0.98 -6.40 -20.53
CA VAL A 373 0.50 -7.75 -20.19
C VAL A 373 1.71 -8.67 -20.03
N THR A 374 1.78 -9.35 -18.91
CA THR A 374 2.84 -10.31 -18.54
C THR A 374 2.21 -11.62 -18.11
N LYS A 375 2.99 -12.68 -17.94
CA LYS A 375 2.50 -13.95 -17.40
C LYS A 375 1.88 -13.79 -16.01
N ASN A 376 2.38 -12.82 -15.23
CA ASN A 376 1.87 -12.62 -13.89
C ASN A 376 0.46 -12.01 -13.83
N ASP A 377 0.03 -11.31 -14.89
CA ASP A 377 -1.36 -10.86 -15.01
C ASP A 377 -2.32 -12.06 -15.09
N TYR A 378 -1.92 -13.09 -15.85
CA TYR A 378 -2.66 -14.34 -15.92
C TYR A 378 -2.68 -15.08 -14.56
N ARG A 379 -1.54 -15.11 -13.82
CA ARG A 379 -1.51 -15.72 -12.49
C ARG A 379 -2.45 -15.02 -11.51
N PHE A 380 -2.53 -13.67 -11.55
CA PHE A 380 -3.48 -12.92 -10.73
C PHE A 380 -4.94 -13.21 -11.07
N LEU A 381 -5.26 -13.39 -12.35
CA LEU A 381 -6.62 -13.77 -12.74
C LEU A 381 -6.92 -15.23 -12.38
N HIS A 382 -5.96 -16.12 -12.56
CA HIS A 382 -6.09 -17.54 -12.23
C HIS A 382 -6.30 -17.80 -10.72
N THR A 383 -5.76 -16.95 -9.86
CA THR A 383 -6.02 -17.01 -8.40
C THR A 383 -7.52 -16.93 -8.05
N LEU A 384 -8.35 -16.39 -8.93
CA LEU A 384 -9.81 -16.36 -8.70
C LEU A 384 -10.48 -17.71 -8.93
N GLU A 385 -9.79 -18.66 -9.53
CA GLU A 385 -10.25 -20.02 -9.83
C GLU A 385 -9.64 -21.05 -8.89
N ASN A 386 -8.51 -20.71 -8.28
CA ASN A 386 -7.74 -21.56 -7.35
C ASN A 386 -8.33 -21.65 -5.92
#